data_4b648ecd534dd0fa253eb6fd1351742c
#
_entry.id   4b648ecd534dd0fa253eb6fd1351742c
#
_cell.length_a   1.000
_cell.length_b   1.000
_cell.length_c   1.000
_cell.angle_alpha   90.00
_cell.angle_beta   90.00
_cell.angle_gamma   90.00
#
_symmetry.space_group_name_H-M   'P 1'
#
loop_
_entity.id
_entity.type
_entity.pdbx_description
1 polymer ?
#
loop_
_entity_poly.entity_id
_entity_poly.type
_entity_poly.pdbx_seq_one_letter_code
_entity_poly.pdbx_strand_id
1 'polypeptide(L)'
;MIGTRRITRRSFLAAAGLAAVGASLSLTGCSGSVSDGLSSKHLLVAHSHSEAHPVNVGLQKMAEVASAESDLTFSVYPNGQLGDNAAMIQLVKAGVLDIAKVSASSMEQFNSAYAIFSMPYVFESTEQYFAVMNQSEAVQEIFKSTYDQGFFAIGWFDSGSRSIYTTKDGPCEGPADLKGLKIRTQDSPTSIAMIRAMGGSATPMSSGETYTGLQQGII
;
A
#
# COMPACT_ATOMS: atom_id res chain seq x y z
N MET A 1 58.64 -13.51 20.54
CA MET A 1 58.61 -12.16 19.92
C MET A 1 58.05 -12.31 18.52
N ILE A 2 56.78 -11.99 18.33
CA ILE A 2 56.08 -12.11 17.05
C ILE A 2 56.05 -10.69 16.44
N GLY A 3 56.84 -10.47 15.39
CA GLY A 3 56.94 -9.19 14.71
C GLY A 3 55.73 -8.91 13.83
N THR A 4 54.95 -7.90 14.16
CA THR A 4 53.85 -7.35 13.37
C THR A 4 54.38 -6.61 12.14
N ARG A 5 54.30 -7.19 10.94
CA ARG A 5 54.57 -6.47 9.69
C ARG A 5 53.42 -5.48 9.40
N ARG A 6 53.73 -4.20 9.41
CA ARG A 6 52.83 -3.15 8.98
C ARG A 6 52.70 -3.20 7.43
N ILE A 7 51.48 -3.45 6.96
CA ILE A 7 51.14 -3.38 5.52
C ILE A 7 51.03 -1.88 5.15
N THR A 8 51.85 -1.41 4.24
CA THR A 8 51.83 -0.02 3.76
C THR A 8 50.84 0.12 2.58
N ARG A 9 50.27 1.34 2.43
CA ARG A 9 49.31 1.68 1.36
C ARG A 9 49.80 1.33 -0.05
N ARG A 10 51.12 1.27 -0.28
CA ARG A 10 51.71 0.91 -1.59
C ARG A 10 51.63 -0.60 -1.87
N SER A 11 51.63 -1.44 -0.85
CA SER A 11 51.46 -2.90 -1.04
C SER A 11 50.04 -3.32 -1.34
N PHE A 12 49.06 -2.50 -0.95
CA PHE A 12 47.64 -2.75 -1.23
C PHE A 12 47.28 -2.43 -2.68
N LEU A 13 47.89 -1.38 -3.25
CA LEU A 13 47.64 -0.99 -4.64
C LEU A 13 48.33 -1.93 -5.68
N ALA A 14 49.41 -2.61 -5.32
CA ALA A 14 50.08 -3.58 -6.16
C ALA A 14 49.33 -4.93 -6.23
N ALA A 15 48.57 -5.29 -5.21
CA ALA A 15 47.75 -6.52 -5.18
C ALA A 15 46.40 -6.35 -5.93
N ALA A 16 45.89 -5.11 -6.07
CA ALA A 16 44.66 -4.82 -6.80
C ALA A 16 44.85 -4.79 -8.34
N GLY A 17 46.08 -4.58 -8.81
CA GLY A 17 46.40 -4.49 -10.24
C GLY A 17 46.50 -5.83 -10.98
N LEU A 18 46.70 -6.95 -10.28
CA LEU A 18 46.81 -8.27 -10.87
C LEU A 18 45.51 -9.08 -10.91
N ALA A 19 44.47 -8.62 -10.22
CA ALA A 19 43.14 -9.22 -10.24
C ALA A 19 42.24 -8.71 -11.38
N ALA A 20 42.65 -7.64 -12.06
CA ALA A 20 41.83 -7.00 -13.11
C ALA A 20 42.00 -7.58 -14.53
N VAL A 21 42.98 -8.46 -14.76
CA VAL A 21 43.23 -9.03 -16.08
C VAL A 21 42.60 -10.45 -16.24
N GLY A 22 42.15 -11.07 -15.16
CA GLY A 22 41.53 -12.42 -15.19
C GLY A 22 39.99 -12.44 -15.28
N ALA A 23 39.32 -11.26 -15.15
CA ALA A 23 37.85 -11.22 -15.08
C ALA A 23 37.14 -10.75 -16.38
N SER A 24 37.87 -10.58 -17.48
CA SER A 24 37.29 -10.06 -18.74
C SER A 24 36.79 -11.12 -19.72
N LEU A 25 36.74 -12.40 -19.35
CA LEU A 25 36.36 -13.48 -20.27
C LEU A 25 35.10 -14.30 -19.85
N SER A 26 34.29 -13.84 -18.93
CA SER A 26 33.05 -14.56 -18.56
C SER A 26 31.79 -13.67 -18.45
N LEU A 27 31.74 -12.51 -19.14
CA LEU A 27 30.56 -11.66 -19.26
C LEU A 27 29.83 -11.79 -20.60
N THR A 28 30.02 -12.91 -21.30
CA THR A 28 29.19 -13.28 -22.46
C THR A 28 28.17 -14.34 -22.06
N GLY A 29 27.21 -13.97 -21.26
CA GLY A 29 26.17 -14.90 -20.92
C GLY A 29 25.12 -14.30 -20.02
N CYS A 30 24.28 -13.44 -20.57
CA CYS A 30 22.90 -13.17 -20.24
C CYS A 30 22.45 -11.83 -20.86
N SER A 31 22.64 -11.68 -22.18
CA SER A 31 21.74 -10.84 -22.96
C SER A 31 20.59 -11.71 -23.50
N GLY A 32 20.00 -12.52 -22.63
CA GLY A 32 18.64 -12.96 -22.81
C GLY A 32 17.79 -11.71 -22.63
N SER A 33 17.13 -11.26 -23.68
CA SER A 33 16.11 -10.26 -23.61
C SER A 33 15.12 -10.65 -22.50
N VAL A 34 15.11 -9.90 -21.43
CA VAL A 34 14.12 -10.03 -20.32
C VAL A 34 12.69 -9.76 -20.83
N SER A 35 12.52 -9.53 -22.13
CA SER A 35 11.24 -9.29 -22.80
C SER A 35 10.42 -10.53 -23.13
N ASP A 36 11.00 -11.74 -23.11
CA ASP A 36 10.25 -12.97 -23.44
C ASP A 36 9.89 -13.86 -22.24
N GLY A 37 10.26 -13.44 -21.01
CA GLY A 37 10.00 -14.21 -19.79
C GLY A 37 8.85 -13.71 -18.94
N LEU A 38 8.27 -12.56 -19.25
CA LEU A 38 7.15 -11.95 -18.51
C LEU A 38 5.85 -11.92 -19.34
N SER A 39 5.69 -12.87 -20.26
CA SER A 39 4.35 -13.32 -20.60
C SER A 39 3.86 -14.22 -19.45
N SER A 40 3.97 -13.77 -18.22
CA SER A 40 3.44 -14.53 -17.12
C SER A 40 1.93 -14.27 -17.09
N LYS A 41 1.21 -15.26 -17.53
CA LYS A 41 -0.21 -15.43 -17.22
C LYS A 41 -0.46 -15.51 -15.69
N HIS A 42 0.54 -15.25 -14.88
CA HIS A 42 0.51 -15.33 -13.43
C HIS A 42 0.58 -13.93 -12.81
N LEU A 43 -0.48 -13.53 -12.13
CA LEU A 43 -0.63 -12.21 -11.52
C LEU A 43 -0.50 -12.29 -10.01
N LEU A 44 0.21 -11.33 -9.44
CA LEU A 44 0.38 -11.15 -8.01
C LEU A 44 -0.64 -10.14 -7.49
N VAL A 45 -1.40 -10.55 -6.48
CA VAL A 45 -2.43 -9.72 -5.83
C VAL A 45 -2.09 -9.57 -4.35
N ALA A 46 -2.11 -8.36 -3.81
CA ALA A 46 -1.79 -8.15 -2.40
C ALA A 46 -2.78 -7.24 -1.69
N HIS A 47 -2.92 -7.44 -0.38
CA HIS A 47 -3.72 -6.59 0.50
C HIS A 47 -3.29 -6.71 1.97
N SER A 48 -3.69 -5.73 2.80
CA SER A 48 -3.31 -5.65 4.21
C SER A 48 -4.28 -6.31 5.20
N HIS A 49 -5.40 -6.88 4.72
CA HIS A 49 -6.40 -7.51 5.58
C HIS A 49 -6.03 -8.96 5.90
N SER A 50 -6.62 -9.50 6.98
CA SER A 50 -6.45 -10.91 7.34
C SER A 50 -7.09 -11.85 6.31
N GLU A 51 -6.69 -13.11 6.34
CA GLU A 51 -7.25 -14.17 5.47
C GLU A 51 -8.75 -14.37 5.64
N ALA A 52 -9.26 -14.20 6.87
CA ALA A 52 -10.70 -14.32 7.16
C ALA A 52 -11.52 -13.09 6.73
N HIS A 53 -10.89 -12.01 6.32
CA HIS A 53 -11.57 -10.76 5.97
C HIS A 53 -12.36 -10.93 4.66
N PRO A 54 -13.60 -10.36 4.53
CA PRO A 54 -14.40 -10.44 3.30
C PRO A 54 -13.69 -9.99 2.04
N VAL A 55 -12.80 -9.00 2.13
CA VAL A 55 -11.96 -8.55 1.01
C VAL A 55 -11.08 -9.69 0.49
N ASN A 56 -10.46 -10.49 1.37
CA ASN A 56 -9.67 -11.63 0.93
C ASN A 56 -10.54 -12.66 0.21
N VAL A 57 -11.72 -12.95 0.76
CA VAL A 57 -12.67 -13.88 0.12
C VAL A 57 -13.07 -13.37 -1.27
N GLY A 58 -13.34 -12.08 -1.39
CA GLY A 58 -13.68 -11.46 -2.68
C GLY A 58 -12.54 -11.50 -3.70
N LEU A 59 -11.30 -11.25 -3.28
CA LEU A 59 -10.12 -11.32 -4.15
C LEU A 59 -9.81 -12.76 -4.57
N GLN A 60 -9.96 -13.73 -3.67
CA GLN A 60 -9.83 -15.15 -4.01
C GLN A 60 -10.90 -15.57 -5.03
N LYS A 61 -12.15 -15.10 -4.85
CA LYS A 61 -13.22 -15.38 -5.80
C LYS A 61 -12.99 -14.72 -7.16
N MET A 62 -12.49 -13.50 -7.17
CA MET A 62 -12.06 -12.81 -8.41
C MET A 62 -10.98 -13.66 -9.13
N ALA A 63 -9.97 -14.11 -8.41
CA ALA A 63 -8.90 -14.93 -8.94
C ALA A 63 -9.43 -16.26 -9.52
N GLU A 64 -10.31 -16.94 -8.80
CA GLU A 64 -10.97 -18.19 -9.25
C GLU A 64 -11.74 -17.98 -10.56
N VAL A 65 -12.61 -16.97 -10.60
CA VAL A 65 -13.45 -16.69 -11.79
C VAL A 65 -12.59 -16.29 -12.99
N ALA A 66 -11.63 -15.37 -12.78
CA ALA A 66 -10.76 -14.93 -13.86
C ALA A 66 -9.88 -16.05 -14.41
N SER A 67 -9.40 -16.97 -13.54
CA SER A 67 -8.64 -18.16 -13.99
C SER A 67 -9.49 -19.18 -14.74
N ALA A 68 -10.79 -19.26 -14.43
CA ALA A 68 -11.70 -20.17 -15.14
C ALA A 68 -12.07 -19.66 -16.54
N GLU A 69 -12.04 -18.34 -16.76
CA GLU A 69 -12.47 -17.69 -17.99
C GLU A 69 -11.28 -17.20 -18.87
N SER A 70 -10.04 -17.39 -18.40
CA SER A 70 -8.85 -16.94 -19.11
C SER A 70 -7.65 -17.85 -18.82
N ASP A 71 -6.54 -17.55 -19.48
CA ASP A 71 -5.24 -18.21 -19.21
C ASP A 71 -4.48 -17.58 -18.03
N LEU A 72 -5.11 -16.71 -17.26
CA LEU A 72 -4.50 -16.05 -16.11
C LEU A 72 -4.50 -16.96 -14.88
N THR A 73 -3.45 -16.88 -14.08
CA THR A 73 -3.37 -17.48 -12.76
C THR A 73 -3.00 -16.41 -11.75
N PHE A 74 -3.34 -16.62 -10.47
CA PHE A 74 -3.18 -15.60 -9.44
C PHE A 74 -2.55 -16.18 -8.18
N SER A 75 -1.72 -15.36 -7.51
CA SER A 75 -1.33 -15.55 -6.11
C SER A 75 -1.81 -14.37 -5.29
N VAL A 76 -2.59 -14.64 -4.24
CA VAL A 76 -3.10 -13.60 -3.34
C VAL A 76 -2.31 -13.61 -2.04
N TYR A 77 -1.74 -12.46 -1.69
CA TYR A 77 -0.90 -12.22 -0.51
C TYR A 77 -1.65 -11.35 0.51
N PRO A 78 -2.27 -11.95 1.53
CA PRO A 78 -2.97 -11.24 2.60
C PRO A 78 -2.03 -10.69 3.67
N ASN A 79 -2.59 -10.14 4.76
CA ASN A 79 -1.89 -9.74 6.01
C ASN A 79 -0.77 -8.71 5.82
N GLY A 80 -0.76 -7.93 4.73
CA GLY A 80 0.31 -6.98 4.46
C GLY A 80 1.68 -7.61 4.22
N GLN A 81 1.73 -8.86 3.74
CA GLN A 81 2.99 -9.57 3.48
C GLN A 81 3.91 -8.82 2.53
N LEU A 82 3.36 -8.02 1.62
CA LEU A 82 4.12 -7.20 0.67
C LEU A 82 4.20 -5.72 1.10
N GLY A 83 3.91 -5.43 2.36
CA GLY A 83 3.96 -4.09 2.94
C GLY A 83 2.59 -3.47 3.21
N ASP A 84 2.61 -2.21 3.63
CA ASP A 84 1.41 -1.40 3.82
C ASP A 84 0.82 -0.89 2.50
N ASN A 85 -0.26 -0.10 2.57
CA ASN A 85 -0.92 0.42 1.38
C ASN A 85 0.03 1.24 0.48
N ALA A 86 0.85 2.09 1.06
CA ALA A 86 1.77 2.96 0.30
C ALA A 86 2.87 2.14 -0.38
N ALA A 87 3.44 1.17 0.34
CA ALA A 87 4.43 0.24 -0.22
C ALA A 87 3.85 -0.58 -1.36
N MET A 88 2.64 -1.13 -1.21
CA MET A 88 1.99 -1.90 -2.27
C MET A 88 1.72 -1.07 -3.52
N ILE A 89 1.30 0.20 -3.39
CA ILE A 89 1.13 1.10 -4.54
C ILE A 89 2.46 1.32 -5.27
N GLN A 90 3.56 1.49 -4.53
CA GLN A 90 4.89 1.63 -5.15
C GLN A 90 5.32 0.36 -5.88
N LEU A 91 5.00 -0.83 -5.35
CA LEU A 91 5.27 -2.10 -6.03
C LEU A 91 4.47 -2.23 -7.33
N VAL A 92 3.20 -1.79 -7.35
CA VAL A 92 2.40 -1.76 -8.58
C VAL A 92 3.01 -0.79 -9.59
N LYS A 93 3.39 0.42 -9.17
CA LYS A 93 4.07 1.40 -10.04
C LYS A 93 5.38 0.87 -10.63
N ALA A 94 6.09 0.05 -9.87
CA ALA A 94 7.34 -0.56 -10.32
C ALA A 94 7.14 -1.81 -11.19
N GLY A 95 5.90 -2.27 -11.38
CA GLY A 95 5.58 -3.49 -12.13
C GLY A 95 6.03 -4.79 -11.43
N VAL A 96 6.24 -4.74 -10.11
CA VAL A 96 6.61 -5.90 -9.28
C VAL A 96 5.36 -6.60 -8.73
N LEU A 97 4.30 -5.84 -8.52
CA LEU A 97 2.98 -6.31 -8.09
C LEU A 97 1.95 -5.91 -9.16
N ASP A 98 1.09 -6.83 -9.55
CA ASP A 98 0.11 -6.58 -10.60
C ASP A 98 -1.15 -5.90 -10.08
N ILE A 99 -1.65 -6.33 -8.93
CA ILE A 99 -2.88 -5.82 -8.32
C ILE A 99 -2.66 -5.59 -6.82
N ALA A 100 -2.99 -4.41 -6.35
CA ALA A 100 -3.02 -4.09 -4.93
C ALA A 100 -4.43 -3.67 -4.51
N LYS A 101 -4.99 -4.27 -3.44
CA LYS A 101 -6.14 -3.68 -2.76
C LYS A 101 -5.64 -2.77 -1.66
N VAL A 102 -5.85 -1.49 -1.83
CA VAL A 102 -5.44 -0.44 -0.91
C VAL A 102 -6.63 0.40 -0.46
N SER A 103 -6.44 1.21 0.57
CA SER A 103 -7.46 2.19 0.97
C SER A 103 -7.48 3.38 0.01
N ALA A 104 -8.66 3.87 -0.34
CA ALA A 104 -8.80 5.10 -1.14
C ALA A 104 -8.09 6.30 -0.50
N SER A 105 -8.06 6.37 0.83
CA SER A 105 -7.33 7.41 1.57
C SER A 105 -5.82 7.41 1.33
N SER A 106 -5.21 6.26 1.07
CA SER A 106 -3.79 6.17 0.70
C SER A 106 -3.53 6.62 -0.73
N MET A 107 -4.55 6.62 -1.57
CA MET A 107 -4.47 7.11 -2.95
C MET A 107 -4.42 8.65 -3.04
N GLU A 108 -4.84 9.36 -1.99
CA GLU A 108 -4.77 10.84 -1.92
C GLU A 108 -3.35 11.38 -2.12
N GLN A 109 -2.34 10.62 -1.72
CA GLN A 109 -0.93 11.00 -1.91
C GLN A 109 -0.49 11.00 -3.38
N PHE A 110 -1.23 10.30 -4.23
CA PHE A 110 -0.94 10.18 -5.66
C PHE A 110 -1.85 11.09 -6.51
N ASN A 111 -3.10 11.22 -6.10
CA ASN A 111 -4.05 12.15 -6.69
C ASN A 111 -5.06 12.64 -5.66
N SER A 112 -5.11 13.96 -5.44
CA SER A 112 -6.00 14.60 -4.46
C SER A 112 -7.51 14.38 -4.74
N ALA A 113 -7.90 14.01 -5.95
CA ALA A 113 -9.30 13.68 -6.25
C ALA A 113 -9.82 12.50 -5.41
N TYR A 114 -8.94 11.59 -4.96
CA TYR A 114 -9.31 10.52 -4.04
C TYR A 114 -9.72 10.99 -2.64
N ALA A 115 -9.48 12.26 -2.30
CA ALA A 115 -9.91 12.86 -1.03
C ALA A 115 -11.43 12.76 -0.82
N ILE A 116 -12.23 12.78 -1.91
CA ILE A 116 -13.69 12.68 -1.85
C ILE A 116 -14.16 11.42 -1.09
N PHE A 117 -13.43 10.31 -1.19
CA PHE A 117 -13.74 9.06 -0.50
C PHE A 117 -13.35 9.05 0.99
N SER A 118 -12.63 10.07 1.44
CA SER A 118 -12.24 10.25 2.85
C SER A 118 -12.98 11.39 3.55
N MET A 119 -13.73 12.19 2.79
CA MET A 119 -14.51 13.31 3.35
C MET A 119 -15.71 12.76 4.13
N PRO A 120 -15.97 13.32 5.34
CA PRO A 120 -17.12 12.92 6.13
C PRO A 120 -18.42 13.39 5.50
N TYR A 121 -19.48 12.60 5.66
CA TYR A 121 -20.87 12.94 5.31
C TYR A 121 -21.10 13.29 3.83
N VAL A 122 -20.27 12.83 2.92
CA VAL A 122 -20.45 13.04 1.48
C VAL A 122 -21.63 12.22 0.94
N PHE A 123 -21.86 11.05 1.51
CA PHE A 123 -22.97 10.17 1.14
C PHE A 123 -24.03 10.18 2.24
N GLU A 124 -25.28 10.33 1.85
CA GLU A 124 -26.43 10.42 2.76
C GLU A 124 -26.95 9.03 3.14
N SER A 125 -26.75 8.04 2.29
CA SER A 125 -27.17 6.66 2.53
C SER A 125 -26.24 5.64 1.85
N THR A 126 -26.34 4.40 2.29
CA THR A 126 -25.64 3.27 1.66
C THR A 126 -26.10 3.07 0.21
N GLU A 127 -27.38 3.23 -0.08
CA GLU A 127 -27.96 3.11 -1.43
C GLU A 127 -27.39 4.17 -2.36
N GLN A 128 -27.31 5.43 -1.90
CA GLN A 128 -26.70 6.51 -2.67
C GLN A 128 -25.21 6.22 -2.92
N TYR A 129 -24.48 5.75 -1.89
CA TYR A 129 -23.08 5.38 -2.02
C TYR A 129 -22.88 4.33 -3.12
N PHE A 130 -23.64 3.22 -3.09
CA PHE A 130 -23.54 2.19 -4.12
C PHE A 130 -23.92 2.68 -5.51
N ALA A 131 -24.96 3.51 -5.61
CA ALA A 131 -25.37 4.09 -6.89
C ALA A 131 -24.25 4.97 -7.48
N VAL A 132 -23.64 5.84 -6.67
CA VAL A 132 -22.54 6.70 -7.10
C VAL A 132 -21.31 5.89 -7.49
N MET A 133 -20.89 4.94 -6.65
CA MET A 133 -19.70 4.13 -6.91
C MET A 133 -19.83 3.27 -8.18
N ASN A 134 -21.03 2.81 -8.51
CA ASN A 134 -21.25 1.93 -9.66
C ASN A 134 -21.58 2.66 -10.95
N GLN A 135 -22.16 3.88 -10.89
CA GLN A 135 -22.77 4.52 -12.03
C GLN A 135 -22.18 5.89 -12.38
N SER A 136 -21.42 6.52 -11.46
CA SER A 136 -20.92 7.87 -11.68
C SER A 136 -19.71 7.88 -12.62
N GLU A 137 -19.81 8.66 -13.70
CA GLU A 137 -18.68 8.93 -14.59
C GLU A 137 -17.53 9.61 -13.85
N ALA A 138 -17.82 10.53 -12.92
CA ALA A 138 -16.81 11.19 -12.12
C ALA A 138 -15.98 10.19 -11.26
N VAL A 139 -16.61 9.14 -10.72
CA VAL A 139 -15.88 8.08 -10.02
C VAL A 139 -14.97 7.32 -10.98
N GLN A 140 -15.45 7.02 -12.19
CA GLN A 140 -14.63 6.35 -13.21
C GLN A 140 -13.46 7.22 -13.68
N GLU A 141 -13.63 8.52 -13.75
CA GLU A 141 -12.56 9.48 -14.06
C GLU A 141 -11.52 9.50 -12.91
N ILE A 142 -11.97 9.52 -11.66
CA ILE A 142 -11.07 9.42 -10.50
C ILE A 142 -10.28 8.10 -10.55
N PHE A 143 -10.91 6.98 -10.84
CA PHE A 143 -10.25 5.68 -10.93
C PHE A 143 -9.14 5.65 -11.98
N LYS A 144 -9.31 6.34 -13.09
CA LYS A 144 -8.35 6.46 -14.19
C LYS A 144 -7.31 7.56 -13.97
N SER A 145 -7.52 8.45 -13.00
CA SER A 145 -6.74 9.68 -12.82
C SER A 145 -5.26 9.48 -12.48
N THR A 146 -4.85 8.26 -12.18
CA THR A 146 -3.44 7.88 -11.92
C THR A 146 -2.81 7.09 -13.08
N TYR A 147 -3.50 6.97 -14.21
CA TYR A 147 -3.02 6.18 -15.36
C TYR A 147 -1.63 6.64 -15.84
N ASP A 148 -1.41 7.93 -15.96
CA ASP A 148 -0.13 8.50 -16.38
C ASP A 148 1.00 8.29 -15.36
N GLN A 149 0.65 7.83 -14.14
CA GLN A 149 1.62 7.46 -13.10
C GLN A 149 1.96 5.96 -13.12
N GLY A 150 1.42 5.20 -14.09
CA GLY A 150 1.68 3.78 -14.29
C GLY A 150 0.73 2.84 -13.56
N PHE A 151 -0.38 3.33 -13.00
CA PHE A 151 -1.40 2.49 -12.35
C PHE A 151 -2.77 3.17 -12.37
N PHE A 152 -3.83 2.41 -12.16
CA PHE A 152 -5.21 2.91 -12.07
C PHE A 152 -6.09 1.95 -11.27
N ALA A 153 -7.23 2.43 -10.75
CA ALA A 153 -8.17 1.56 -10.05
C ALA A 153 -9.07 0.81 -11.05
N ILE A 154 -9.19 -0.50 -10.85
CA ILE A 154 -10.01 -1.39 -11.68
C ILE A 154 -11.35 -1.75 -11.02
N GLY A 155 -11.53 -1.40 -9.75
CA GLY A 155 -12.73 -1.69 -8.98
C GLY A 155 -12.61 -1.20 -7.55
N TRP A 156 -13.62 -1.49 -6.74
CA TRP A 156 -13.68 -1.04 -5.37
C TRP A 156 -14.32 -2.10 -4.45
N PHE A 157 -14.04 -1.98 -3.18
CA PHE A 157 -14.68 -2.73 -2.10
C PHE A 157 -15.27 -1.75 -1.11
N ASP A 158 -16.49 -2.01 -0.65
CA ASP A 158 -17.09 -1.26 0.44
C ASP A 158 -16.34 -1.57 1.75
N SER A 159 -16.05 -0.53 2.53
CA SER A 159 -15.47 -0.62 3.87
C SER A 159 -16.46 -0.21 4.97
N GLY A 160 -17.72 0.01 4.63
CA GLY A 160 -18.74 0.51 5.53
C GLY A 160 -18.47 1.95 5.99
N SER A 161 -19.14 2.33 7.07
CA SER A 161 -18.95 3.63 7.72
C SER A 161 -17.86 3.57 8.79
N ARG A 162 -17.28 4.72 9.12
CA ARG A 162 -16.25 4.86 10.15
C ARG A 162 -16.79 5.57 11.37
N SER A 163 -16.44 5.02 12.54
CA SER A 163 -16.70 5.65 13.82
C SER A 163 -15.39 5.89 14.57
N ILE A 164 -15.39 6.84 15.48
CA ILE A 164 -14.28 7.08 16.39
C ILE A 164 -14.47 6.16 17.60
N TYR A 165 -13.45 5.38 17.90
CA TYR A 165 -13.37 4.53 19.08
C TYR A 165 -12.34 5.13 20.03
N THR A 166 -12.68 5.22 21.32
CA THR A 166 -11.79 5.75 22.35
C THR A 166 -11.64 4.75 23.49
N THR A 167 -10.49 4.81 24.18
CA THR A 167 -10.26 4.09 25.44
C THR A 167 -10.72 4.91 26.66
N LYS A 168 -11.22 6.14 26.45
CA LYS A 168 -11.74 7.00 27.48
C LYS A 168 -13.06 6.46 28.01
N ASP A 169 -13.24 6.49 29.32
CA ASP A 169 -14.52 6.18 29.94
C ASP A 169 -15.60 7.17 29.53
N GLY A 170 -16.74 6.65 29.09
CA GLY A 170 -17.89 7.41 28.66
C GLY A 170 -18.03 7.58 27.15
N PRO A 171 -19.20 8.04 26.69
CA PRO A 171 -19.49 8.20 25.27
C PRO A 171 -18.69 9.36 24.68
N CYS A 172 -18.31 9.19 23.40
CA CYS A 172 -17.80 10.27 22.58
C CYS A 172 -18.97 10.79 21.72
N GLU A 173 -19.62 11.87 22.18
CA GLU A 173 -20.86 12.37 21.57
C GLU A 173 -20.62 13.50 20.56
N GLY A 174 -19.45 14.15 20.63
CA GLY A 174 -19.16 15.23 19.72
C GLY A 174 -17.68 15.66 19.69
N PRO A 175 -17.37 16.67 18.87
CA PRO A 175 -15.99 17.14 18.69
C PRO A 175 -15.29 17.59 19.99
N ALA A 176 -16.06 18.13 20.96
CA ALA A 176 -15.50 18.56 22.23
C ALA A 176 -14.84 17.44 23.03
N ASP A 177 -15.33 16.21 22.86
CA ASP A 177 -14.81 15.02 23.55
C ASP A 177 -13.48 14.54 22.99
N LEU A 178 -13.12 14.98 21.78
CA LEU A 178 -11.87 14.62 21.12
C LEU A 178 -10.68 15.47 21.57
N LYS A 179 -10.94 16.56 22.33
CA LYS A 179 -9.88 17.48 22.75
C LYS A 179 -8.85 16.76 23.62
N GLY A 180 -7.59 16.83 23.16
CA GLY A 180 -6.45 16.20 23.84
C GLY A 180 -6.30 14.71 23.59
N LEU A 181 -7.20 14.07 22.84
CA LEU A 181 -7.05 12.68 22.45
C LEU A 181 -6.13 12.54 21.24
N LYS A 182 -5.27 11.55 21.29
CA LYS A 182 -4.45 11.11 20.16
C LYS A 182 -5.24 10.05 19.39
N ILE A 183 -5.67 10.42 18.18
CA ILE A 183 -6.57 9.57 17.38
C ILE A 183 -5.82 9.06 16.16
N ARG A 184 -5.78 7.76 16.02
CA ARG A 184 -5.20 7.12 14.83
C ARG A 184 -5.98 7.54 13.58
N THR A 185 -5.26 7.90 12.55
CA THR A 185 -5.79 8.04 11.19
C THR A 185 -5.02 7.14 10.23
N GLN A 186 -5.58 6.90 9.06
CA GLN A 186 -4.77 6.47 7.93
C GLN A 186 -3.88 7.64 7.50
N ASP A 187 -2.83 7.34 6.74
CA ASP A 187 -1.95 8.37 6.17
C ASP A 187 -2.66 9.06 4.99
N SER A 188 -3.57 9.98 5.34
CA SER A 188 -4.46 10.71 4.46
C SER A 188 -4.53 12.16 4.93
N PRO A 189 -4.17 13.13 4.08
CA PRO A 189 -4.29 14.55 4.40
C PRO A 189 -5.69 14.94 4.86
N THR A 190 -6.73 14.42 4.19
CA THR A 190 -8.14 14.67 4.53
C THR A 190 -8.51 14.11 5.91
N SER A 191 -8.13 12.87 6.22
CA SER A 191 -8.41 12.27 7.52
C SER A 191 -7.68 13.00 8.66
N ILE A 192 -6.44 13.41 8.43
CA ILE A 192 -5.65 14.21 9.39
C ILE A 192 -6.33 15.55 9.63
N ALA A 193 -6.72 16.25 8.56
CA ALA A 193 -7.39 17.54 8.66
C ALA A 193 -8.74 17.43 9.39
N MET A 194 -9.51 16.39 9.13
CA MET A 194 -10.78 16.11 9.80
C MET A 194 -10.61 15.99 11.32
N ILE A 195 -9.70 15.14 11.79
CA ILE A 195 -9.47 14.95 13.24
C ILE A 195 -8.99 16.25 13.90
N ARG A 196 -8.09 16.99 13.23
CA ARG A 196 -7.64 18.29 13.73
C ARG A 196 -8.77 19.33 13.81
N ALA A 197 -9.63 19.39 12.81
CA ALA A 197 -10.80 20.27 12.81
C ALA A 197 -11.79 19.95 13.94
N MET A 198 -11.88 18.67 14.33
CA MET A 198 -12.67 18.22 15.48
C MET A 198 -11.98 18.46 16.85
N GLY A 199 -10.76 19.00 16.88
CA GLY A 199 -10.01 19.30 18.11
C GLY A 199 -9.14 18.16 18.63
N GLY A 200 -9.10 17.02 17.97
CA GLY A 200 -8.22 15.89 18.29
C GLY A 200 -6.81 16.04 17.72
N SER A 201 -5.89 15.21 18.19
CA SER A 201 -4.53 15.09 17.66
C SER A 201 -4.47 13.87 16.73
N ALA A 202 -4.38 14.12 15.41
CA ALA A 202 -4.28 13.06 14.43
C ALA A 202 -2.89 12.39 14.49
N THR A 203 -2.87 11.07 14.58
CA THR A 203 -1.66 10.23 14.59
C THR A 203 -1.74 9.25 13.40
N PRO A 204 -1.15 9.60 12.24
CA PRO A 204 -1.14 8.73 11.08
C PRO A 204 -0.31 7.47 11.37
N MET A 205 -0.88 6.30 11.07
CA MET A 205 -0.17 5.03 11.13
C MET A 205 -0.87 3.96 10.30
N SER A 206 -0.12 2.96 9.87
CA SER A 206 -0.64 1.82 9.12
C SER A 206 -1.65 1.00 9.96
N SER A 207 -2.47 0.21 9.28
CA SER A 207 -3.43 -0.66 9.97
C SER A 207 -2.74 -1.71 10.84
N GLY A 208 -1.60 -2.24 10.40
CA GLY A 208 -0.84 -3.24 11.13
C GLY A 208 -0.22 -2.73 12.44
N GLU A 209 0.06 -1.43 12.53
CA GLU A 209 0.65 -0.80 13.73
C GLU A 209 -0.40 -0.40 14.78
N THR A 210 -1.68 -0.35 14.41
CA THR A 210 -2.75 0.19 15.26
C THR A 210 -2.87 -0.52 16.60
N TYR A 211 -2.81 -1.85 16.61
CA TYR A 211 -2.91 -2.64 17.85
C TYR A 211 -1.74 -2.33 18.81
N THR A 212 -0.53 -2.30 18.29
CA THR A 212 0.66 -1.96 19.08
C THR A 212 0.61 -0.51 19.57
N GLY A 213 0.14 0.40 18.72
CA GLY A 213 -0.06 1.82 19.06
C GLY A 213 -1.02 2.01 20.23
N LEU A 214 -2.14 1.27 20.25
CA LEU A 214 -3.09 1.24 21.37
C LEU A 214 -2.45 0.67 22.64
N GLN A 215 -1.76 -0.46 22.55
CA GLN A 215 -1.10 -1.08 23.71
C GLN A 215 -0.04 -0.18 24.36
N GLN A 216 0.66 0.61 23.53
CA GLN A 216 1.72 1.50 24.00
C GLN A 216 1.24 2.90 24.36
N GLY A 217 -0.05 3.20 24.23
CA GLY A 217 -0.60 4.52 24.48
C GLY A 217 -0.10 5.61 23.52
N ILE A 218 0.30 5.22 22.31
CA ILE A 218 0.67 6.15 21.24
C ILE A 218 -0.58 6.82 20.68
N ILE A 219 -1.68 6.08 20.68
CA ILE A 219 -3.02 6.52 20.30
C ILE A 219 -4.02 6.10 21.36
#